data_d7ee575c2bda0ce834f5d0720b2786ee
#
_entry.id   d7ee575c2bda0ce834f5d0720b2786ee
#
_cell.length_a   1.000
_cell.length_b   1.000
_cell.length_c   1.000
_cell.angle_alpha   90.00
_cell.angle_beta   90.00
_cell.angle_gamma   90.00
#
_symmetry.space_group_name_H-M   'P 1'
#
loop_
_entity.id
_entity.type
_entity.pdbx_description
1 polymer ?
#
loop_
_entity_poly.entity_id
_entity_poly.type
_entity_poly.pdbx_seq_one_letter_code
_entity_poly.pdbx_strand_id
1 'polypeptide(L)'
;MDSNRLVELAAVACDDRKAGDIKLLKVDKVSSIADWILITEGLSDVQVRAIVNNVEKTIREEADLLPLRKEGINEAKWALLDYGDLIINVFQPNERKFYDLESFWSNGITHDFINNKLISLMDE
;
A
#
# COMPACT_ATOMS: atom_id res chain seq x y z
N MET A 1 -14.67 1.11 10.00
CA MET A 1 -13.87 2.21 9.40
C MET A 1 -14.03 2.13 7.89
N ASP A 2 -14.23 3.24 7.22
CA ASP A 2 -14.35 3.20 5.77
C ASP A 2 -12.97 2.99 5.12
N SER A 3 -12.97 2.47 3.91
CA SER A 3 -11.74 2.11 3.22
C SER A 3 -10.89 3.31 2.83
N ASN A 4 -11.50 4.48 2.62
CA ASN A 4 -10.76 5.70 2.31
C ASN A 4 -9.90 6.13 3.50
N ARG A 5 -10.46 6.07 4.71
CA ARG A 5 -9.70 6.39 5.91
C ARG A 5 -8.57 5.38 6.15
N LEU A 6 -8.87 4.10 5.89
CA LEU A 6 -7.89 3.03 6.08
C LEU A 6 -6.69 3.21 5.15
N VAL A 7 -6.93 3.53 3.87
CA VAL A 7 -5.83 3.72 2.91
C VAL A 7 -5.00 4.96 3.26
N GLU A 8 -5.63 6.01 3.78
CA GLU A 8 -4.89 7.19 4.23
C GLU A 8 -3.95 6.87 5.38
N LEU A 9 -4.44 6.13 6.38
CA LEU A 9 -3.61 5.69 7.51
C LEU A 9 -2.40 4.90 7.04
N ALA A 10 -2.64 3.97 6.12
CA ALA A 10 -1.58 3.13 5.58
C ALA A 10 -0.55 3.97 4.81
N ALA A 11 -1.00 4.91 3.98
CA ALA A 11 -0.11 5.76 3.20
C ALA A 11 0.75 6.66 4.11
N VAL A 12 0.16 7.25 5.13
CA VAL A 12 0.91 8.06 6.11
C VAL A 12 1.96 7.21 6.81
N ALA A 13 1.59 5.99 7.21
CA ALA A 13 2.53 5.09 7.90
C ALA A 13 3.70 4.69 6.98
N CYS A 14 3.44 4.49 5.70
CA CYS A 14 4.50 4.23 4.71
C CYS A 14 5.43 5.44 4.59
N ASP A 15 4.86 6.62 4.45
CA ASP A 15 5.61 7.87 4.28
C ASP A 15 6.49 8.17 5.50
N ASP A 16 6.01 7.85 6.70
CA ASP A 16 6.78 8.04 7.94
C ASP A 16 8.08 7.24 7.92
N ARG A 17 8.15 6.17 7.15
CA ARG A 17 9.36 5.34 7.00
C ARG A 17 10.05 5.56 5.66
N LYS A 18 9.78 6.68 5.01
CA LYS A 18 10.44 7.09 3.76
C LYS A 18 10.20 6.13 2.61
N ALA A 19 9.04 5.46 2.59
CA ALA A 19 8.67 4.58 1.47
C ALA A 19 8.67 5.38 0.17
N GLY A 20 9.15 4.77 -0.91
CA GLY A 20 9.26 5.43 -2.20
C GLY A 20 8.01 5.28 -3.05
N ASP A 21 7.71 6.32 -3.81
CA ASP A 21 6.67 6.33 -4.84
C ASP A 21 5.38 5.61 -4.43
N ILE A 22 4.69 6.16 -3.44
CA ILE A 22 3.46 5.58 -2.90
C ILE A 22 2.32 5.82 -3.89
N LYS A 23 1.79 4.72 -4.45
CA LYS A 23 0.66 4.74 -5.37
C LYS A 23 -0.55 4.10 -4.70
N LEU A 24 -1.70 4.75 -4.83
CA LEU A 24 -2.96 4.26 -4.29
C LEU A 24 -3.93 4.10 -5.45
N LEU A 25 -4.36 2.85 -5.70
CA LEU A 25 -5.25 2.53 -6.81
C LEU A 25 -6.61 2.16 -6.26
N LYS A 26 -7.63 2.93 -6.60
CA LYS A 26 -9.00 2.61 -6.22
C LYS A 26 -9.57 1.65 -7.26
N VAL A 27 -9.85 0.43 -6.84
CA VAL A 27 -10.20 -0.66 -7.76
C VAL A 27 -11.59 -1.25 -7.49
N ASP A 28 -12.38 -0.63 -6.63
CA ASP A 28 -13.68 -1.14 -6.21
C ASP A 28 -14.66 -1.34 -7.39
N LYS A 29 -14.49 -0.57 -8.46
CA LYS A 29 -15.37 -0.68 -9.63
C LYS A 29 -14.88 -1.68 -10.67
N VAL A 30 -13.64 -2.15 -10.55
CA VAL A 30 -13.06 -3.09 -11.54
C VAL A 30 -12.68 -4.43 -10.89
N SER A 31 -12.79 -4.54 -9.58
CA SER A 31 -12.43 -5.75 -8.85
C SER A 31 -13.33 -5.93 -7.63
N SER A 32 -13.64 -7.19 -7.31
CA SER A 32 -14.34 -7.54 -6.08
C SER A 32 -13.39 -7.95 -4.96
N ILE A 33 -12.06 -7.93 -5.23
CA ILE A 33 -11.07 -8.38 -4.24
C ILE A 33 -10.88 -7.37 -3.11
N ALA A 34 -10.80 -6.09 -3.45
CA ALA A 34 -10.57 -5.02 -2.49
C ALA A 34 -11.06 -3.70 -3.05
N ASP A 35 -11.19 -2.69 -2.20
CA ASP A 35 -11.51 -1.33 -2.65
C ASP A 35 -10.25 -0.60 -3.10
N TRP A 36 -9.12 -0.85 -2.42
CA TRP A 36 -7.88 -0.14 -2.65
C TRP A 36 -6.69 -1.10 -2.72
N ILE A 37 -5.77 -0.78 -3.61
CA ILE A 37 -4.45 -1.42 -3.68
C ILE A 37 -3.42 -0.33 -3.43
N LEU A 38 -2.56 -0.53 -2.44
CA LEU A 38 -1.43 0.37 -2.16
C LEU A 38 -0.15 -0.30 -2.67
N ILE A 39 0.65 0.42 -3.43
CA ILE A 39 1.93 -0.07 -3.94
C ILE A 39 2.99 0.96 -3.58
N THR A 40 4.06 0.49 -2.94
CA THR A 40 5.19 1.34 -2.57
C THR A 40 6.46 0.53 -2.56
N GLU A 41 7.58 1.16 -2.22
CA GLU A 41 8.87 0.47 -2.24
C GLU A 41 9.77 0.90 -1.10
N GLY A 42 10.66 -0.03 -0.72
CA GLY A 42 11.76 0.22 0.18
C GLY A 42 13.05 -0.23 -0.49
N LEU A 43 14.17 0.41 -0.16
CA LEU A 43 15.44 0.19 -0.85
C LEU A 43 16.24 -1.00 -0.31
N SER A 44 15.80 -1.60 0.79
CA SER A 44 16.50 -2.71 1.44
C SER A 44 15.51 -3.60 2.18
N ASP A 45 15.97 -4.78 2.56
CA ASP A 45 15.18 -5.68 3.41
C ASP A 45 14.78 -4.99 4.71
N VAL A 46 15.71 -4.26 5.32
CA VAL A 46 15.46 -3.55 6.58
C VAL A 46 14.39 -2.48 6.41
N GLN A 47 14.45 -1.70 5.33
CA GLN A 47 13.47 -0.66 5.10
C GLN A 47 12.09 -1.25 4.79
N VAL A 48 12.01 -2.30 3.97
CA VAL A 48 10.73 -2.97 3.67
C VAL A 48 10.07 -3.43 4.97
N ARG A 49 10.82 -4.09 5.85
CA ARG A 49 10.26 -4.55 7.14
C ARG A 49 9.86 -3.38 8.04
N ALA A 50 10.63 -2.29 8.04
CA ALA A 50 10.30 -1.11 8.81
C ALA A 50 8.99 -0.48 8.35
N ILE A 51 8.78 -0.41 7.02
CA ILE A 51 7.53 0.09 6.45
C ILE A 51 6.36 -0.79 6.88
N VAL A 52 6.49 -2.11 6.70
CA VAL A 52 5.44 -3.08 7.05
C VAL A 52 5.10 -2.98 8.54
N ASN A 53 6.11 -2.96 9.39
CA ASN A 53 5.88 -2.89 10.84
C ASN A 53 5.18 -1.61 11.24
N ASN A 54 5.54 -0.48 10.62
CA ASN A 54 4.90 0.79 10.93
C ASN A 54 3.46 0.85 10.45
N VAL A 55 3.16 0.25 9.30
CA VAL A 55 1.78 0.13 8.79
C VAL A 55 0.93 -0.67 9.77
N GLU A 56 1.40 -1.85 10.18
CA GLU A 56 0.66 -2.69 11.12
C GLU A 56 0.41 -1.98 12.45
N LYS A 57 1.44 -1.32 12.97
CA LYS A 57 1.35 -0.58 14.23
C LYS A 57 0.32 0.55 14.13
N THR A 58 0.42 1.35 13.08
CA THR A 58 -0.47 2.49 12.88
C THR A 58 -1.92 2.07 12.74
N ILE A 59 -2.19 1.06 11.91
CA ILE A 59 -3.55 0.58 11.70
C ILE A 59 -4.10 -0.06 12.97
N ARG A 60 -3.27 -0.78 13.72
CA ARG A 60 -3.68 -1.36 14.99
C ARG A 60 -4.06 -0.28 16.01
N GLU A 61 -3.24 0.75 16.11
CA GLU A 61 -3.48 1.83 17.08
C GLU A 61 -4.66 2.72 16.70
N GLU A 62 -4.80 3.05 15.42
CA GLU A 62 -5.80 4.02 14.97
C GLU A 62 -7.13 3.38 14.56
N ALA A 63 -7.13 2.13 14.13
CA ALA A 63 -8.32 1.47 13.60
C ALA A 63 -8.66 0.15 14.31
N ASP A 64 -7.81 -0.32 15.21
CA ASP A 64 -7.99 -1.58 15.94
C ASP A 64 -8.17 -2.77 14.98
N LEU A 65 -7.40 -2.80 13.90
CA LEU A 65 -7.46 -3.87 12.91
C LEU A 65 -6.12 -4.60 12.82
N LEU A 66 -6.22 -5.90 12.59
CA LEU A 66 -5.07 -6.75 12.27
C LEU A 66 -5.22 -7.21 10.83
N PRO A 67 -4.10 -7.42 10.12
CA PRO A 67 -4.21 -7.95 8.76
C PRO A 67 -4.80 -9.35 8.78
N LEU A 68 -5.64 -9.64 7.78
CA LEU A 68 -6.20 -10.97 7.57
C LEU A 68 -5.11 -11.94 7.12
N ARG A 69 -4.09 -11.44 6.42
CA ARG A 69 -3.02 -12.24 5.86
C ARG A 69 -1.78 -11.39 5.66
N LYS A 70 -0.61 -12.01 5.88
CA LYS A 70 0.70 -11.38 5.63
C LYS A 70 1.55 -12.37 4.84
N GLU A 71 2.26 -11.88 3.82
CA GLU A 71 3.13 -12.72 3.00
C GLU A 71 4.41 -11.97 2.64
N GLY A 72 5.50 -12.71 2.48
CA GLY A 72 6.76 -12.19 1.96
C GLY A 72 7.56 -11.32 2.92
N ILE A 73 7.21 -11.26 4.20
CA ILE A 73 7.86 -10.36 5.16
C ILE A 73 9.33 -10.77 5.40
N ASN A 74 9.59 -12.07 5.49
CA ASN A 74 10.94 -12.55 5.80
C ASN A 74 11.92 -12.28 4.65
N GLU A 75 11.51 -12.55 3.42
CA GLU A 75 12.32 -12.30 2.24
C GLU A 75 12.45 -10.81 1.92
N ALA A 76 11.40 -10.05 2.26
CA ALA A 76 11.34 -8.60 2.13
C ALA A 76 11.59 -8.07 0.71
N LYS A 77 11.32 -8.89 -0.31
CA LYS A 77 11.39 -8.46 -1.72
C LYS A 77 10.04 -7.96 -2.20
N TRP A 78 8.98 -8.62 -1.79
CA TRP A 78 7.59 -8.25 -2.02
C TRP A 78 6.80 -8.66 -0.79
N ALA A 79 6.56 -7.71 0.10
CA ALA A 79 5.78 -7.93 1.31
C ALA A 79 4.34 -7.51 1.06
N LEU A 80 3.38 -8.35 1.50
CA LEU A 80 1.96 -8.11 1.29
C LEU A 80 1.23 -8.13 2.63
N LEU A 81 0.39 -7.14 2.85
CA LEU A 81 -0.54 -7.08 3.98
C LEU A 81 -1.95 -6.97 3.41
N ASP A 82 -2.81 -7.91 3.78
CA ASP A 82 -4.20 -7.97 3.31
C ASP A 82 -5.14 -7.60 4.46
N TYR A 83 -5.83 -6.45 4.34
CA TYR A 83 -6.82 -6.01 5.31
C TYR A 83 -8.25 -6.16 4.81
N GLY A 84 -8.47 -6.88 3.71
CA GLY A 84 -9.78 -7.06 3.12
C GLY A 84 -10.10 -5.95 2.13
N ASP A 85 -10.45 -4.77 2.63
CA ASP A 85 -10.77 -3.62 1.77
C ASP A 85 -9.52 -2.94 1.19
N LEU A 86 -8.36 -3.23 1.75
CA LEU A 86 -7.09 -2.65 1.36
C LEU A 86 -6.04 -3.74 1.30
N ILE A 87 -5.34 -3.83 0.19
CA ILE A 87 -4.19 -4.72 0.05
C ILE A 87 -2.95 -3.84 -0.14
N ILE A 88 -1.96 -4.04 0.72
CA ILE A 88 -0.73 -3.23 0.74
C ILE A 88 0.42 -4.07 0.20
N ASN A 89 1.14 -3.51 -0.77
CA ASN A 89 2.28 -4.16 -1.40
C ASN A 89 3.52 -3.29 -1.23
N VAL A 90 4.53 -3.81 -0.55
CA VAL A 90 5.81 -3.12 -0.35
C VAL A 90 6.89 -3.93 -1.06
N PHE A 91 7.41 -3.37 -2.15
CA PHE A 91 8.43 -4.02 -2.97
C PHE A 91 9.81 -3.43 -2.75
N GLN A 92 10.85 -4.18 -3.11
CA GLN A 92 12.10 -3.53 -3.46
C GLN A 92 12.01 -3.09 -4.92
N PRO A 93 12.80 -2.08 -5.34
CA PRO A 93 12.61 -1.49 -6.68
C PRO A 93 12.67 -2.47 -7.85
N ASN A 94 13.58 -3.44 -7.82
CA ASN A 94 13.70 -4.42 -8.90
C ASN A 94 12.45 -5.29 -9.01
N GLU A 95 11.93 -5.75 -7.89
CA GLU A 95 10.72 -6.57 -7.85
C GLU A 95 9.50 -5.77 -8.29
N ARG A 96 9.40 -4.50 -7.87
CA ARG A 96 8.30 -3.62 -8.29
C ARG A 96 8.26 -3.51 -9.80
N LYS A 97 9.42 -3.27 -10.42
CA LYS A 97 9.55 -3.15 -11.86
C LYS A 97 9.23 -4.47 -12.56
N PHE A 98 9.75 -5.57 -12.03
CA PHE A 98 9.58 -6.89 -12.63
C PHE A 98 8.11 -7.33 -12.65
N TYR A 99 7.43 -7.22 -11.49
CA TYR A 99 6.04 -7.68 -11.38
C TYR A 99 5.04 -6.68 -11.97
N ASP A 100 5.38 -5.39 -11.97
CA ASP A 100 4.60 -4.32 -12.59
C ASP A 100 3.11 -4.40 -12.24
N LEU A 101 2.82 -4.47 -10.95
CA LEU A 101 1.47 -4.63 -10.44
C LEU A 101 0.58 -3.45 -10.83
N GLU A 102 1.17 -2.26 -11.01
CA GLU A 102 0.45 -1.08 -11.44
C GLU A 102 -0.24 -1.28 -12.80
N SER A 103 0.46 -1.96 -13.74
CA SER A 103 -0.13 -2.26 -15.06
C SER A 103 -1.29 -3.24 -14.94
N PHE A 104 -1.19 -4.20 -14.02
CA PHE A 104 -2.27 -5.15 -13.78
C PHE A 104 -3.55 -4.42 -13.34
N TRP A 105 -3.41 -3.36 -12.55
CA TRP A 105 -4.55 -2.61 -12.03
C TRP A 105 -4.81 -1.31 -12.81
N SER A 106 -4.36 -1.24 -14.06
CA SER A 106 -4.42 0.00 -14.85
C SER A 106 -5.82 0.54 -15.09
N ASN A 107 -6.87 -0.30 -14.96
CA ASN A 107 -8.26 0.14 -15.11
C ASN A 107 -8.81 0.83 -13.85
N GLY A 108 -8.07 0.80 -12.75
CA GLY A 108 -8.44 1.51 -11.53
C GLY A 108 -8.09 2.98 -11.62
N ILE A 109 -8.61 3.76 -10.67
CA ILE A 109 -8.28 5.18 -10.56
C ILE A 109 -7.03 5.30 -9.70
N THR A 110 -5.99 5.93 -10.25
CA THR A 110 -4.71 6.10 -9.56
C THR A 110 -4.69 7.40 -8.78
N HIS A 111 -4.25 7.32 -7.53
CA HIS A 111 -4.03 8.45 -6.66
C HIS A 111 -2.57 8.43 -6.19
N ASP A 112 -1.89 9.56 -6.25
CA ASP A 112 -0.58 9.69 -5.65
C ASP A 112 -0.72 10.22 -4.23
N PHE A 113 0.18 9.80 -3.35
CA PHE A 113 0.26 10.31 -1.98
C PHE A 113 1.47 11.24 -1.90
N ILE A 114 1.19 12.55 -1.86
CA ILE A 114 2.24 13.57 -1.83
C ILE A 114 1.94 14.53 -0.68
N ASN A 115 2.95 14.80 0.17
CA ASN A 115 2.84 15.75 1.29
C ASN A 115 1.65 15.43 2.21
N ASN A 116 1.45 14.15 2.52
CA ASN A 116 0.38 13.65 3.37
C ASN A 116 -1.03 13.90 2.80
N LYS A 117 -1.14 14.02 1.47
CA LYS A 117 -2.43 14.23 0.81
C LYS A 117 -2.61 13.25 -0.34
N LEU A 118 -3.84 12.79 -0.52
CA LEU A 118 -4.22 12.03 -1.68
C LEU A 118 -4.44 12.99 -2.85
N ILE A 119 -3.76 12.71 -3.95
CA ILE A 119 -3.91 13.49 -5.17
C ILE A 119 -4.40 12.56 -6.27
N SER A 120 -5.61 12.81 -6.79
CA SER A 120 -6.14 12.02 -7.89
C SER A 120 -5.54 12.49 -9.20
N LEU A 121 -4.93 11.57 -9.94
CA LEU A 121 -4.35 11.87 -11.25
C LEU A 121 -5.40 11.88 -12.36
N MET A 122 -6.60 11.40 -12.08
CA MET A 122 -7.66 11.24 -13.07
C MET A 122 -8.73 12.34 -13.02
N ASP A 123 -8.68 13.21 -12.02
CA ASP A 123 -9.70 14.23 -11.80
C ASP A 123 -9.26 15.62 -12.28
N GLU A 124 -8.24 15.68 -13.07
CA GLU A 124 -7.66 16.93 -13.57
C GLU A 124 -8.52 17.58 -14.67
#